data_11f68d2c1e8c8598a8ee409cb8fa3fa1
#
_entry.id   11f68d2c1e8c8598a8ee409cb8fa3fa1
#
_cell.length_a   1.000
_cell.length_b   1.000
_cell.length_c   1.000
_cell.angle_alpha   90.00
_cell.angle_beta   90.00
_cell.angle_gamma   90.00
#
_symmetry.space_group_name_H-M   'P 1'
#
loop_
_entity.id
_entity.type
_entity.pdbx_description
1 polymer ?
#
loop_
_entity_poly.entity_id
_entity_poly.type
_entity_poly.pdbx_seq_one_letter_code
_entity_poly.pdbx_strand_id
1 'polypeptide(L)'
;MMPSFYILFSLFLCTLTLVNAKTKVACVGDSITFGAGIKERVKNCYPAQLAALLGDDYEVKNFGVNGATMLQQGNKPYLKQGAYKRALSFQPDVVIIKLGTNDSKPQNWEHKDHFQESANKLIRSFQALETKPRIILCKPAPVIEDRWGINEKITRGEVAKQIETIAFKNKLELVDLHITLRDKPEFIPDKVHPNAQGAERIAKHLHRVLTIPRSSSTKTINQKVETSSHFYGYNMVTGSTPISFKIVSPLTPAKGKPWIWRARFWGHQPQFDIQMLELGYHIVYCDVADLFGSPEAVKRWDSFYSTTQEWGLHPKPVLEGMSRGGLIIHNWALSNPDKVAGIIGDNCVMDIKSWPAGFSKGAGSPGAWETCKNAYGFKSDAEAKTFLQNPIDRLENIQKANIPLLYLISTGDKIVPAAENSGLAAEQLKTYPQLKVITKPGKGHHPHSLPNPAPITEFALKCYGFSVN
;
A
#
# COMPACT_ATOMS: atom_id res chain seq x y z
N MET A 1 -19.33 -64.55 -54.41
CA MET A 1 -18.19 -63.69 -54.00
C MET A 1 -18.60 -62.25 -54.19
N MET A 2 -18.94 -61.57 -53.09
CA MET A 2 -19.21 -60.10 -53.09
C MET A 2 -18.06 -59.38 -52.39
N PRO A 3 -17.51 -58.28 -52.93
CA PRO A 3 -16.45 -57.55 -52.27
C PRO A 3 -17.04 -56.56 -51.26
N SER A 4 -16.50 -56.62 -50.03
CA SER A 4 -16.84 -55.69 -48.92
C SER A 4 -16.13 -54.37 -49.14
N PHE A 5 -16.90 -53.28 -49.23
CA PHE A 5 -16.37 -51.90 -49.24
C PHE A 5 -16.21 -51.41 -47.79
N TYR A 6 -14.96 -51.14 -47.37
CA TYR A 6 -14.67 -50.44 -46.14
C TYR A 6 -14.68 -48.93 -46.43
N ILE A 7 -15.64 -48.20 -45.84
CA ILE A 7 -15.67 -46.74 -45.82
C ILE A 7 -14.86 -46.28 -44.61
N LEU A 8 -13.67 -45.69 -44.82
CA LEU A 8 -12.89 -44.99 -43.81
C LEU A 8 -13.54 -43.62 -43.54
N PHE A 9 -14.17 -43.48 -42.37
CA PHE A 9 -14.61 -42.19 -41.84
C PHE A 9 -13.42 -41.48 -41.17
N SER A 10 -12.86 -40.48 -41.86
CA SER A 10 -11.77 -39.63 -41.33
C SER A 10 -12.43 -38.59 -40.41
N LEU A 11 -12.33 -38.76 -39.06
CA LEU A 11 -12.75 -37.74 -38.09
C LEU A 11 -11.74 -36.60 -38.12
N PHE A 12 -12.14 -35.47 -38.72
CA PHE A 12 -11.40 -34.22 -38.62
C PHE A 12 -11.68 -33.60 -37.23
N LEU A 13 -10.75 -33.79 -36.30
CA LEU A 13 -10.81 -33.14 -34.99
C LEU A 13 -10.42 -31.67 -35.16
N CYS A 14 -11.42 -30.79 -35.33
CA CYS A 14 -11.23 -29.35 -35.36
C CYS A 14 -10.96 -28.89 -33.90
N THR A 15 -9.68 -28.73 -33.54
CA THR A 15 -9.29 -28.09 -32.26
C THR A 15 -9.65 -26.60 -32.36
N LEU A 16 -10.80 -26.22 -31.83
CA LEU A 16 -11.11 -24.83 -31.55
C LEU A 16 -10.14 -24.34 -30.46
N THR A 17 -9.09 -23.66 -30.87
CA THR A 17 -8.31 -22.82 -29.97
C THR A 17 -9.23 -21.67 -29.53
N LEU A 18 -9.71 -21.73 -28.30
CA LEU A 18 -10.38 -20.61 -27.65
C LEU A 18 -9.34 -19.47 -27.54
N VAL A 19 -9.39 -18.54 -28.50
CA VAL A 19 -8.65 -17.28 -28.38
C VAL A 19 -9.35 -16.50 -27.26
N ASN A 20 -8.77 -16.51 -26.06
CA ASN A 20 -9.26 -15.68 -24.96
C ASN A 20 -9.22 -14.21 -25.40
N ALA A 21 -10.34 -13.52 -25.31
CA ALA A 21 -10.40 -12.09 -25.60
C ALA A 21 -9.48 -11.34 -24.64
N LYS A 22 -8.65 -10.44 -25.18
CA LYS A 22 -7.72 -9.62 -24.38
C LYS A 22 -8.50 -8.72 -23.42
N THR A 23 -8.01 -8.59 -22.20
CA THR A 23 -8.53 -7.61 -21.23
C THR A 23 -8.20 -6.19 -21.70
N LYS A 24 -9.20 -5.37 -21.96
CA LYS A 24 -9.06 -4.00 -22.46
C LYS A 24 -8.85 -3.00 -21.32
N VAL A 25 -7.74 -2.29 -21.34
CA VAL A 25 -7.39 -1.26 -20.34
C VAL A 25 -7.36 0.13 -20.99
N ALA A 26 -8.24 1.02 -20.55
CA ALA A 26 -8.26 2.41 -20.96
C ALA A 26 -7.52 3.30 -19.97
N CYS A 27 -6.40 3.90 -20.37
CA CYS A 27 -5.69 4.92 -19.59
C CYS A 27 -6.23 6.30 -19.96
N VAL A 28 -7.16 6.80 -19.14
CA VAL A 28 -7.83 8.10 -19.26
C VAL A 28 -7.08 9.13 -18.44
N GLY A 29 -6.75 10.32 -19.02
CA GLY A 29 -6.03 11.30 -18.23
C GLY A 29 -5.57 12.53 -18.99
N ASP A 30 -4.67 13.26 -18.34
CA ASP A 30 -4.07 14.51 -18.81
C ASP A 30 -2.74 14.30 -19.57
N SER A 31 -1.86 15.30 -19.53
CA SER A 31 -0.54 15.28 -20.17
C SER A 31 0.39 14.18 -19.63
N ILE A 32 0.23 13.80 -18.36
CA ILE A 32 1.05 12.72 -17.76
C ILE A 32 0.65 11.37 -18.37
N THR A 33 -0.65 11.13 -18.55
CA THR A 33 -1.14 9.93 -19.26
C THR A 33 -0.77 9.98 -20.74
N PHE A 34 -0.88 11.14 -21.38
CA PHE A 34 -0.41 11.33 -22.76
C PHE A 34 1.08 10.98 -22.91
N GLY A 35 1.91 11.32 -21.92
CA GLY A 35 3.37 11.18 -21.94
C GLY A 35 4.06 12.41 -22.49
N ALA A 36 3.59 13.61 -22.10
CA ALA A 36 4.20 14.88 -22.50
C ALA A 36 5.66 14.95 -22.06
N GLY A 37 6.53 15.43 -22.96
CA GLY A 37 7.97 15.56 -22.72
C GLY A 37 8.79 14.26 -22.78
N ILE A 38 8.16 13.10 -22.94
CA ILE A 38 8.85 11.81 -23.01
C ILE A 38 9.35 11.55 -24.44
N LYS A 39 10.66 11.30 -24.58
CA LYS A 39 11.25 10.85 -25.83
C LYS A 39 10.71 9.46 -26.20
N GLU A 40 10.50 9.20 -27.50
CA GLU A 40 9.86 7.96 -27.98
C GLU A 40 8.58 7.61 -27.17
N ARG A 41 7.72 8.60 -27.01
CA ARG A 41 6.50 8.52 -26.20
C ARG A 41 5.67 7.25 -26.46
N VAL A 42 5.58 6.79 -27.71
CA VAL A 42 4.84 5.58 -28.09
C VAL A 42 5.32 4.32 -27.38
N LYS A 43 6.58 4.31 -26.90
CA LYS A 43 7.19 3.19 -26.15
C LYS A 43 7.30 3.50 -24.68
N ASN A 44 7.56 4.78 -24.32
CA ASN A 44 8.07 5.16 -23.01
C ASN A 44 7.05 5.88 -22.13
N CYS A 45 5.84 6.25 -22.61
CA CYS A 45 4.78 6.72 -21.71
C CYS A 45 4.26 5.57 -20.83
N TYR A 46 3.71 5.88 -19.65
CA TYR A 46 3.31 4.83 -18.72
C TYR A 46 2.26 3.84 -19.29
N PRO A 47 1.28 4.24 -20.13
CA PRO A 47 0.37 3.28 -20.74
C PRO A 47 1.06 2.28 -21.68
N ALA A 48 2.07 2.71 -22.43
CA ALA A 48 2.84 1.83 -23.30
C ALA A 48 3.72 0.86 -22.50
N GLN A 49 4.39 1.35 -21.45
CA GLN A 49 5.18 0.51 -20.56
C GLN A 49 4.30 -0.46 -19.75
N LEU A 50 3.10 -0.03 -19.34
CA LEU A 50 2.11 -0.90 -18.72
C LEU A 50 1.67 -2.02 -19.67
N ALA A 51 1.44 -1.70 -20.94
CA ALA A 51 1.13 -2.70 -21.96
C ALA A 51 2.24 -3.75 -22.09
N ALA A 52 3.49 -3.31 -22.13
CA ALA A 52 4.65 -4.22 -22.21
C ALA A 52 4.76 -5.13 -20.95
N LEU A 53 4.45 -4.61 -19.77
CA LEU A 53 4.48 -5.39 -18.53
C LEU A 53 3.32 -6.39 -18.42
N LEU A 54 2.13 -6.04 -18.91
CA LEU A 54 0.94 -6.89 -18.87
C LEU A 54 0.94 -7.99 -19.94
N GLY A 55 1.70 -7.81 -21.02
CA GLY A 55 1.84 -8.80 -22.10
C GLY A 55 0.58 -8.97 -22.97
N ASP A 56 0.53 -10.09 -23.68
CA ASP A 56 -0.44 -10.33 -24.75
C ASP A 56 -1.88 -10.57 -24.29
N ASP A 57 -2.09 -10.86 -23.03
CA ASP A 57 -3.43 -11.05 -22.44
C ASP A 57 -4.19 -9.72 -22.27
N TYR A 58 -3.51 -8.59 -22.49
CA TYR A 58 -4.08 -7.26 -22.31
C TYR A 58 -3.96 -6.40 -23.56
N GLU A 59 -4.94 -5.52 -23.77
CA GLU A 59 -4.91 -4.44 -24.76
C GLU A 59 -5.00 -3.10 -24.04
N VAL A 60 -3.86 -2.42 -23.86
CA VAL A 60 -3.78 -1.12 -23.15
C VAL A 60 -3.80 0.02 -24.16
N LYS A 61 -4.74 0.97 -24.01
CA LYS A 61 -4.82 2.17 -24.86
C LYS A 61 -4.67 3.46 -24.07
N ASN A 62 -3.91 4.38 -24.67
CA ASN A 62 -3.65 5.71 -24.16
C ASN A 62 -4.70 6.71 -24.65
N PHE A 63 -5.53 7.24 -23.74
CA PHE A 63 -6.52 8.28 -23.98
C PHE A 63 -6.19 9.59 -23.25
N GLY A 64 -4.90 9.83 -22.98
CA GLY A 64 -4.41 11.06 -22.36
C GLY A 64 -4.54 12.28 -23.29
N VAL A 65 -4.82 13.44 -22.71
CA VAL A 65 -4.98 14.72 -23.40
C VAL A 65 -4.20 15.82 -22.66
N ASN A 66 -3.23 16.43 -23.35
CA ASN A 66 -2.46 17.52 -22.73
C ASN A 66 -3.37 18.64 -22.23
N GLY A 67 -3.17 19.04 -20.98
CA GLY A 67 -3.89 20.15 -20.34
C GLY A 67 -5.31 19.80 -19.90
N ALA A 68 -5.78 18.57 -20.05
CA ALA A 68 -7.15 18.19 -19.72
C ALA A 68 -7.43 18.31 -18.20
N THR A 69 -8.66 18.76 -17.89
CA THR A 69 -9.18 18.91 -16.53
C THR A 69 -10.27 17.88 -16.23
N MET A 70 -10.39 17.49 -14.97
CA MET A 70 -11.56 16.78 -14.44
C MET A 70 -12.78 17.67 -14.46
N LEU A 71 -12.61 18.93 -14.03
CA LEU A 71 -13.63 19.97 -13.99
C LEU A 71 -14.22 20.22 -15.38
N GLN A 72 -15.55 20.21 -15.48
CA GLN A 72 -16.27 20.56 -16.70
C GLN A 72 -16.24 22.08 -16.98
N GLN A 73 -16.06 22.88 -15.96
CA GLN A 73 -15.90 24.34 -16.01
C GLN A 73 -14.45 24.76 -16.26
N GLY A 74 -13.50 23.81 -16.17
CA GLY A 74 -12.10 24.07 -16.43
C GLY A 74 -11.84 24.45 -17.89
N ASN A 75 -10.66 25.01 -18.13
CA ASN A 75 -10.29 25.54 -19.48
C ASN A 75 -10.18 24.46 -20.57
N LYS A 76 -10.04 23.17 -20.17
CA LYS A 76 -9.98 22.04 -21.13
C LYS A 76 -10.65 20.78 -20.58
N PRO A 77 -11.97 20.76 -20.42
CA PRO A 77 -12.67 19.61 -19.85
C PRO A 77 -12.44 18.32 -20.63
N TYR A 78 -12.04 17.25 -19.93
CA TYR A 78 -11.79 15.94 -20.57
C TYR A 78 -13.06 15.39 -21.24
N LEU A 79 -14.22 15.57 -20.66
CA LEU A 79 -15.53 15.16 -21.20
C LEU A 79 -15.84 15.77 -22.59
N LYS A 80 -15.21 16.91 -22.94
CA LYS A 80 -15.38 17.55 -24.26
C LYS A 80 -14.33 17.09 -25.30
N GLN A 81 -13.38 16.23 -24.91
CA GLN A 81 -12.29 15.82 -25.81
C GLN A 81 -12.66 14.60 -26.67
N GLY A 82 -12.15 14.54 -27.88
CA GLY A 82 -12.32 13.36 -28.75
C GLY A 82 -11.77 12.07 -28.14
N ALA A 83 -10.74 12.15 -27.29
CA ALA A 83 -10.19 11.02 -26.56
C ALA A 83 -11.22 10.38 -25.62
N TYR A 84 -12.06 11.17 -24.98
CA TYR A 84 -13.15 10.65 -24.13
C TYR A 84 -14.11 9.77 -24.94
N LYS A 85 -14.57 10.27 -26.12
CA LYS A 85 -15.47 9.49 -26.99
C LYS A 85 -14.81 8.17 -27.44
N ARG A 86 -13.53 8.21 -27.83
CA ARG A 86 -12.79 7.00 -28.22
C ARG A 86 -12.59 6.03 -27.04
N ALA A 87 -12.40 6.54 -25.82
CA ALA A 87 -12.28 5.70 -24.64
C ALA A 87 -13.59 4.95 -24.33
N LEU A 88 -14.74 5.59 -24.48
CA LEU A 88 -16.04 4.94 -24.38
C LEU A 88 -16.26 3.89 -25.48
N SER A 89 -15.98 4.25 -26.76
CA SER A 89 -16.11 3.33 -27.91
C SER A 89 -15.16 2.14 -27.84
N PHE A 90 -14.09 2.22 -27.07
CA PHE A 90 -13.15 1.13 -26.87
C PHE A 90 -13.76 -0.01 -26.03
N GLN A 91 -14.85 0.25 -25.30
CA GLN A 91 -15.52 -0.72 -24.41
C GLN A 91 -14.49 -1.43 -23.51
N PRO A 92 -13.81 -0.68 -22.61
CA PRO A 92 -12.77 -1.23 -21.75
C PRO A 92 -13.35 -2.15 -20.65
N ASP A 93 -12.55 -3.13 -20.20
CA ASP A 93 -12.78 -3.93 -19.01
C ASP A 93 -12.21 -3.24 -17.75
N VAL A 94 -11.18 -2.40 -17.94
CA VAL A 94 -10.55 -1.61 -16.89
C VAL A 94 -10.37 -0.17 -17.35
N VAL A 95 -10.70 0.78 -16.49
CA VAL A 95 -10.48 2.23 -16.73
C VAL A 95 -9.61 2.79 -15.62
N ILE A 96 -8.46 3.33 -15.98
CA ILE A 96 -7.55 4.05 -15.09
C ILE A 96 -7.74 5.54 -15.35
N ILE A 97 -8.23 6.29 -14.36
CA ILE A 97 -8.52 7.73 -14.48
C ILE A 97 -7.48 8.53 -13.71
N LYS A 98 -6.60 9.22 -14.43
CA LYS A 98 -5.57 10.12 -13.90
C LYS A 98 -5.81 11.55 -14.40
N LEU A 99 -6.61 12.30 -13.69
CA LEU A 99 -6.91 13.73 -13.91
C LEU A 99 -6.76 14.50 -12.59
N GLY A 100 -6.82 15.82 -12.62
CA GLY A 100 -6.77 16.68 -11.45
C GLY A 100 -5.53 17.56 -11.39
N THR A 101 -4.45 17.26 -12.13
CA THR A 101 -3.24 18.09 -12.13
C THR A 101 -3.52 19.48 -12.69
N ASN A 102 -4.20 19.59 -13.83
CA ASN A 102 -4.53 20.87 -14.46
C ASN A 102 -5.66 21.61 -13.75
N ASP A 103 -6.45 20.89 -12.98
CA ASP A 103 -7.53 21.47 -12.17
C ASP A 103 -6.99 22.41 -11.09
N SER A 104 -5.75 22.21 -10.63
CA SER A 104 -5.10 23.04 -9.62
C SER A 104 -4.72 24.46 -10.11
N LYS A 105 -4.82 24.73 -11.41
CA LYS A 105 -4.59 26.08 -11.94
C LYS A 105 -5.65 27.06 -11.40
N PRO A 106 -5.26 28.30 -11.02
CA PRO A 106 -6.19 29.26 -10.40
C PRO A 106 -7.52 29.40 -11.14
N GLN A 107 -7.47 29.60 -12.46
CA GLN A 107 -8.66 29.77 -13.30
C GLN A 107 -9.54 28.51 -13.43
N ASN A 108 -9.04 27.36 -13.04
CA ASN A 108 -9.82 26.12 -12.98
C ASN A 108 -10.31 25.87 -11.54
N TRP A 109 -9.43 26.08 -10.55
CA TRP A 109 -9.73 25.75 -9.15
C TRP A 109 -10.73 26.73 -8.49
N GLU A 110 -10.96 27.90 -9.09
CA GLU A 110 -12.08 28.77 -8.70
C GLU A 110 -13.43 28.05 -8.80
N HIS A 111 -13.52 27.01 -9.65
CA HIS A 111 -14.71 26.16 -9.83
C HIS A 111 -14.67 24.87 -8.99
N LYS A 112 -13.82 24.78 -7.95
CA LYS A 112 -13.58 23.58 -7.15
C LYS A 112 -14.83 22.92 -6.57
N ASP A 113 -15.86 23.68 -6.28
CA ASP A 113 -17.12 23.18 -5.73
C ASP A 113 -17.84 22.22 -6.71
N HIS A 114 -17.57 22.33 -8.01
CA HIS A 114 -18.07 21.44 -9.06
C HIS A 114 -17.16 20.23 -9.33
N PHE A 115 -16.05 20.07 -8.61
CA PHE A 115 -15.07 19.00 -8.91
C PHE A 115 -15.67 17.61 -8.72
N GLN A 116 -16.39 17.36 -7.62
CA GLN A 116 -17.02 16.06 -7.36
C GLN A 116 -18.11 15.75 -8.38
N GLU A 117 -18.94 16.73 -8.74
CA GLU A 117 -19.97 16.55 -9.76
C GLU A 117 -19.37 16.18 -11.12
N SER A 118 -18.34 16.91 -11.54
CA SER A 118 -17.62 16.68 -12.80
C SER A 118 -17.01 15.29 -12.85
N ALA A 119 -16.33 14.88 -11.77
CA ALA A 119 -15.75 13.53 -11.66
C ALA A 119 -16.84 12.45 -11.68
N ASN A 120 -17.93 12.63 -10.95
CA ASN A 120 -19.04 11.68 -10.92
C ASN A 120 -19.67 11.49 -12.31
N LYS A 121 -19.77 12.55 -13.10
CA LYS A 121 -20.29 12.46 -14.48
C LYS A 121 -19.37 11.61 -15.35
N LEU A 122 -18.06 11.82 -15.26
CA LEU A 122 -17.08 11.00 -15.98
C LEU A 122 -17.14 9.52 -15.54
N ILE A 123 -17.18 9.27 -14.25
CA ILE A 123 -17.24 7.92 -13.67
C ILE A 123 -18.51 7.20 -14.14
N ARG A 124 -19.67 7.82 -14.01
CA ARG A 124 -20.98 7.25 -14.41
C ARG A 124 -21.01 6.89 -15.90
N SER A 125 -20.35 7.67 -16.77
CA SER A 125 -20.31 7.37 -18.20
C SER A 125 -19.58 6.06 -18.50
N PHE A 126 -18.54 5.72 -17.75
CA PHE A 126 -17.88 4.41 -17.87
C PHE A 126 -18.67 3.31 -17.17
N GLN A 127 -19.27 3.58 -16.01
CA GLN A 127 -20.14 2.61 -15.33
C GLN A 127 -21.37 2.20 -16.16
N ALA A 128 -21.82 3.07 -17.06
CA ALA A 128 -22.94 2.80 -17.96
C ALA A 128 -22.60 1.89 -19.15
N LEU A 129 -21.31 1.62 -19.42
CA LEU A 129 -20.88 0.72 -20.49
C LEU A 129 -21.36 -0.72 -20.23
N GLU A 130 -21.58 -1.48 -21.30
CA GLU A 130 -21.98 -2.90 -21.21
C GLU A 130 -20.94 -3.75 -20.49
N THR A 131 -19.67 -3.46 -20.68
CA THR A 131 -18.54 -4.14 -20.04
C THR A 131 -18.50 -3.98 -18.52
N LYS A 132 -19.23 -2.98 -17.94
CA LYS A 132 -19.17 -2.67 -16.49
C LYS A 132 -17.75 -2.62 -15.95
N PRO A 133 -16.88 -1.77 -16.48
CA PRO A 133 -15.45 -1.82 -16.24
C PRO A 133 -15.08 -1.63 -14.77
N ARG A 134 -14.02 -2.30 -14.37
CA ARG A 134 -13.28 -1.97 -13.14
C ARG A 134 -12.71 -0.56 -13.27
N ILE A 135 -13.04 0.34 -12.34
CA ILE A 135 -12.59 1.74 -12.39
C ILE A 135 -11.59 1.99 -11.27
N ILE A 136 -10.41 2.49 -11.64
CA ILE A 136 -9.32 2.87 -10.74
C ILE A 136 -9.12 4.38 -10.86
N LEU A 137 -9.36 5.11 -9.77
CA LEU A 137 -9.00 6.52 -9.67
C LEU A 137 -7.55 6.67 -9.22
N CYS A 138 -6.82 7.59 -9.86
CA CYS A 138 -5.45 7.90 -9.45
C CYS A 138 -5.40 9.30 -8.82
N LYS A 139 -4.80 9.41 -7.64
CA LYS A 139 -4.35 10.70 -7.13
C LYS A 139 -3.24 11.23 -8.04
N PRO A 140 -3.12 12.55 -8.24
CA PRO A 140 -2.10 13.13 -9.11
C PRO A 140 -0.68 12.70 -8.71
N ALA A 141 0.20 12.59 -9.71
CA ALA A 141 1.63 12.49 -9.47
C ALA A 141 2.15 13.77 -8.79
N PRO A 142 3.30 13.72 -8.09
CA PRO A 142 3.82 14.91 -7.42
C PRO A 142 4.15 16.02 -8.42
N VAL A 143 3.79 17.24 -8.07
CA VAL A 143 4.30 18.48 -8.65
C VAL A 143 5.46 18.91 -7.76
N ILE A 144 6.66 19.10 -8.32
CA ILE A 144 7.85 19.40 -7.54
C ILE A 144 7.93 20.90 -7.21
N GLU A 145 7.39 21.71 -8.12
CA GLU A 145 7.39 23.16 -8.04
C GLU A 145 6.25 23.71 -8.90
N ASP A 146 5.62 24.81 -8.49
CA ASP A 146 4.57 25.45 -9.25
C ASP A 146 5.05 25.84 -10.64
N ARG A 147 4.32 25.40 -11.67
CA ARG A 147 4.68 25.64 -13.06
C ARG A 147 3.47 25.68 -13.96
N TRP A 148 3.46 26.58 -14.94
CA TRP A 148 2.36 26.77 -15.91
C TRP A 148 0.98 26.96 -15.24
N GLY A 149 0.98 27.58 -14.05
CA GLY A 149 -0.19 27.76 -13.21
C GLY A 149 -0.62 26.52 -12.42
N ILE A 150 0.01 25.36 -12.64
CA ILE A 150 -0.22 24.17 -11.81
C ILE A 150 0.36 24.43 -10.43
N ASN A 151 -0.45 24.23 -9.40
CA ASN A 151 -0.10 24.52 -8.01
C ASN A 151 0.11 23.23 -7.21
N GLU A 152 1.32 23.07 -6.64
CA GLU A 152 1.70 21.88 -5.87
C GLU A 152 0.81 21.69 -4.64
N LYS A 153 0.62 22.75 -3.85
CA LYS A 153 -0.15 22.69 -2.61
C LYS A 153 -1.61 22.31 -2.85
N ILE A 154 -2.22 22.85 -3.90
CA ILE A 154 -3.61 22.53 -4.28
C ILE A 154 -3.67 21.08 -4.78
N THR A 155 -2.75 20.68 -5.67
CA THR A 155 -2.71 19.34 -6.25
C THR A 155 -2.58 18.26 -5.16
N ARG A 156 -1.62 18.42 -4.26
CA ARG A 156 -1.34 17.47 -3.18
C ARG A 156 -2.35 17.53 -2.04
N GLY A 157 -2.85 18.72 -1.71
CA GLY A 157 -3.74 18.94 -0.57
C GLY A 157 -5.22 18.79 -0.95
N GLU A 158 -5.74 19.71 -1.76
CA GLU A 158 -7.18 19.81 -2.00
C GLU A 158 -7.67 18.81 -3.05
N VAL A 159 -7.02 18.74 -4.22
CA VAL A 159 -7.41 17.81 -5.30
C VAL A 159 -7.29 16.36 -4.85
N ALA A 160 -6.18 15.99 -4.21
CA ALA A 160 -5.98 14.62 -3.73
C ALA A 160 -7.07 14.20 -2.73
N LYS A 161 -7.46 15.08 -1.79
CA LYS A 161 -8.56 14.82 -0.83
C LYS A 161 -9.92 14.70 -1.50
N GLN A 162 -10.18 15.51 -2.53
CA GLN A 162 -11.41 15.39 -3.32
C GLN A 162 -11.48 14.02 -3.99
N ILE A 163 -10.36 13.56 -4.60
CA ILE A 163 -10.29 12.25 -5.26
C ILE A 163 -10.48 11.10 -4.24
N GLU A 164 -9.89 11.18 -3.05
CA GLU A 164 -10.12 10.22 -1.95
C GLU A 164 -11.61 10.14 -1.59
N THR A 165 -12.26 11.30 -1.43
CA THR A 165 -13.68 11.38 -1.11
C THR A 165 -14.55 10.79 -2.22
N ILE A 166 -14.22 11.07 -3.49
CA ILE A 166 -14.93 10.54 -4.65
C ILE A 166 -14.79 9.02 -4.72
N ALA A 167 -13.57 8.50 -4.55
CA ALA A 167 -13.31 7.06 -4.55
C ALA A 167 -14.12 6.36 -3.46
N PHE A 168 -14.11 6.88 -2.24
CA PHE A 168 -14.86 6.34 -1.11
C PHE A 168 -16.38 6.32 -1.37
N LYS A 169 -16.95 7.49 -1.77
CA LYS A 169 -18.39 7.62 -2.01
C LYS A 169 -18.90 6.74 -3.15
N ASN A 170 -18.11 6.57 -4.20
CA ASN A 170 -18.48 5.77 -5.37
C ASN A 170 -18.01 4.31 -5.28
N LYS A 171 -17.39 3.90 -4.18
CA LYS A 171 -16.81 2.55 -4.00
C LYS A 171 -15.89 2.18 -5.17
N LEU A 172 -14.89 3.02 -5.44
CA LEU A 172 -13.90 2.83 -6.49
C LEU A 172 -12.53 2.52 -5.90
N GLU A 173 -11.73 1.77 -6.64
CA GLU A 173 -10.34 1.57 -6.30
C GLU A 173 -9.56 2.88 -6.45
N LEU A 174 -8.57 3.07 -5.59
CA LEU A 174 -7.75 4.27 -5.53
C LEU A 174 -6.28 3.89 -5.61
N VAL A 175 -5.49 4.67 -6.37
CA VAL A 175 -4.03 4.55 -6.47
C VAL A 175 -3.38 5.90 -6.23
N ASP A 176 -2.37 5.95 -5.35
CA ASP A 176 -1.65 7.17 -5.00
C ASP A 176 -0.35 7.30 -5.81
N LEU A 177 -0.42 8.00 -6.96
CA LEU A 177 0.76 8.23 -7.79
C LEU A 177 1.74 9.24 -7.17
N HIS A 178 1.30 10.04 -6.20
CA HIS A 178 2.20 10.93 -5.47
C HIS A 178 3.20 10.12 -4.65
N ILE A 179 2.74 9.11 -3.91
CA ILE A 179 3.61 8.20 -3.14
C ILE A 179 4.60 7.48 -4.06
N THR A 180 4.17 7.12 -5.26
CA THR A 180 4.98 6.37 -6.23
C THR A 180 6.22 7.12 -6.70
N LEU A 181 6.18 8.47 -6.76
CA LEU A 181 7.24 9.28 -7.39
C LEU A 181 7.90 10.31 -6.48
N ARG A 182 7.35 10.62 -5.30
CA ARG A 182 7.79 11.75 -4.47
C ARG A 182 9.24 11.67 -3.97
N ASP A 183 9.84 10.48 -3.97
CA ASP A 183 11.24 10.25 -3.57
C ASP A 183 12.24 10.46 -4.70
N LYS A 184 11.77 10.74 -5.92
CA LYS A 184 12.57 10.84 -7.14
C LYS A 184 12.21 12.09 -7.95
N PRO A 185 12.48 13.29 -7.39
CA PRO A 185 12.21 14.56 -8.09
C PRO A 185 12.96 14.66 -9.42
N GLU A 186 14.11 13.99 -9.56
CA GLU A 186 14.87 13.89 -10.80
C GLU A 186 14.12 13.16 -11.93
N PHE A 187 13.10 12.36 -11.60
CA PHE A 187 12.24 11.73 -12.60
C PHE A 187 11.15 12.68 -13.11
N ILE A 188 11.08 13.90 -12.59
CA ILE A 188 10.14 14.96 -12.99
C ILE A 188 10.94 16.21 -13.40
N PRO A 189 11.67 16.17 -14.53
CA PRO A 189 12.67 17.16 -14.87
C PRO A 189 12.10 18.57 -15.11
N ASP A 190 10.86 18.68 -15.59
CA ASP A 190 10.18 19.95 -15.80
C ASP A 190 9.27 20.36 -14.62
N LYS A 191 9.40 19.69 -13.48
CA LYS A 191 8.68 19.90 -12.21
C LYS A 191 7.22 19.37 -12.21
N VAL A 192 6.68 18.91 -13.33
CA VAL A 192 5.28 18.45 -13.48
C VAL A 192 5.19 17.09 -14.17
N HIS A 193 5.93 16.90 -15.27
CA HIS A 193 5.80 15.71 -16.10
C HIS A 193 6.91 14.70 -15.80
N PRO A 194 6.54 13.45 -15.47
CA PRO A 194 7.50 12.37 -15.35
C PRO A 194 8.23 12.10 -16.68
N ASN A 195 9.55 11.84 -16.61
CA ASN A 195 10.32 11.30 -17.70
C ASN A 195 10.01 9.79 -17.90
N ALA A 196 10.73 9.12 -18.80
CA ALA A 196 10.54 7.69 -19.10
C ALA A 196 10.70 6.80 -17.84
N GLN A 197 11.65 7.11 -16.93
CA GLN A 197 11.87 6.37 -15.69
C GLN A 197 10.73 6.59 -14.69
N GLY A 198 10.22 7.83 -14.58
CA GLY A 198 9.04 8.12 -13.78
C GLY A 198 7.79 7.43 -14.31
N ALA A 199 7.63 7.41 -15.64
CA ALA A 199 6.56 6.68 -16.30
C ALA A 199 6.65 5.15 -16.06
N GLU A 200 7.86 4.59 -16.06
CA GLU A 200 8.11 3.18 -15.73
C GLU A 200 7.67 2.84 -14.31
N ARG A 201 7.98 3.70 -13.32
CA ARG A 201 7.54 3.49 -11.93
C ARG A 201 6.02 3.49 -11.81
N ILE A 202 5.34 4.40 -12.51
CA ILE A 202 3.87 4.41 -12.56
C ILE A 202 3.36 3.11 -13.19
N ALA A 203 3.92 2.68 -14.31
CA ALA A 203 3.53 1.45 -15.00
C ALA A 203 3.72 0.21 -14.11
N LYS A 204 4.86 0.06 -13.45
CA LYS A 204 5.14 -1.04 -12.51
C LYS A 204 4.17 -1.06 -11.33
N HIS A 205 3.82 0.11 -10.80
CA HIS A 205 2.86 0.20 -9.70
C HIS A 205 1.46 -0.23 -10.16
N LEU A 206 0.97 0.31 -11.29
CA LEU A 206 -0.32 -0.06 -11.87
C LEU A 206 -0.37 -1.54 -12.29
N HIS A 207 0.73 -2.08 -12.82
CA HIS A 207 0.85 -3.50 -13.13
C HIS A 207 0.57 -4.37 -11.89
N ARG A 208 1.21 -4.07 -10.76
CA ARG A 208 0.97 -4.79 -9.49
C ARG A 208 -0.50 -4.72 -9.07
N VAL A 209 -1.13 -3.54 -9.14
CA VAL A 209 -2.55 -3.35 -8.80
C VAL A 209 -3.47 -4.18 -9.70
N LEU A 210 -3.13 -4.32 -10.98
CA LEU A 210 -3.93 -5.05 -11.95
C LEU A 210 -3.75 -6.57 -11.85
N THR A 211 -2.55 -7.05 -11.53
CA THR A 211 -2.20 -8.48 -11.63
C THR A 211 -2.31 -9.24 -10.32
N ILE A 212 -2.35 -8.58 -9.16
CA ILE A 212 -2.61 -9.27 -7.89
C ILE A 212 -3.96 -9.97 -7.94
N PRO A 213 -4.00 -11.30 -7.71
CA PRO A 213 -5.25 -12.04 -7.69
C PRO A 213 -6.21 -11.52 -6.63
N ARG A 214 -7.45 -11.20 -7.04
CA ARG A 214 -8.48 -10.68 -6.15
C ARG A 214 -9.40 -11.80 -5.66
N SER A 215 -9.96 -11.61 -4.46
CA SER A 215 -10.96 -12.50 -3.91
C SER A 215 -12.30 -12.32 -4.65
N SER A 216 -12.94 -13.41 -5.03
CA SER A 216 -14.31 -13.38 -5.56
C SER A 216 -15.34 -13.06 -4.46
N SER A 217 -14.97 -13.18 -3.19
CA SER A 217 -15.86 -12.93 -2.05
C SER A 217 -15.81 -11.46 -1.65
N THR A 218 -16.89 -10.75 -1.92
CA THR A 218 -17.16 -9.39 -1.42
C THR A 218 -17.77 -9.38 -0.02
N LYS A 219 -17.72 -10.50 0.72
CA LYS A 219 -18.22 -10.51 2.09
C LYS A 219 -17.52 -9.44 2.89
N THR A 220 -18.20 -8.35 3.11
CA THR A 220 -17.85 -7.29 4.05
C THR A 220 -17.62 -7.94 5.40
N ILE A 221 -16.60 -7.51 6.13
CA ILE A 221 -16.39 -7.94 7.50
C ILE A 221 -17.64 -7.53 8.28
N ASN A 222 -18.46 -8.55 8.63
CA ASN A 222 -19.72 -8.32 9.33
C ASN A 222 -19.40 -8.08 10.80
N GLN A 223 -19.48 -6.83 11.25
CA GLN A 223 -19.23 -6.45 12.63
C GLN A 223 -20.34 -5.58 13.17
N LYS A 224 -20.50 -5.59 14.50
CA LYS A 224 -21.11 -4.48 15.23
C LYS A 224 -20.19 -3.25 15.03
N VAL A 225 -20.47 -2.49 13.99
CA VAL A 225 -19.73 -1.27 13.62
C VAL A 225 -20.13 -0.19 14.62
N GLU A 226 -19.19 0.28 15.45
CA GLU A 226 -19.44 1.44 16.30
C GLU A 226 -19.42 2.72 15.48
N THR A 227 -18.43 2.83 14.59
CA THR A 227 -18.35 3.96 13.64
C THR A 227 -17.72 3.51 12.32
N SER A 228 -18.22 4.07 11.21
CA SER A 228 -17.62 3.94 9.90
C SER A 228 -17.12 5.29 9.44
N SER A 229 -15.86 5.32 9.00
CA SER A 229 -15.21 6.51 8.45
C SER A 229 -14.30 6.08 7.29
N HIS A 230 -13.47 6.98 6.77
CA HIS A 230 -12.50 6.59 5.76
C HIS A 230 -11.06 6.91 6.19
N PHE A 231 -10.14 6.06 5.75
CA PHE A 231 -8.70 6.23 5.88
C PHE A 231 -8.13 6.38 4.47
N TYR A 232 -7.76 7.59 4.08
CA TYR A 232 -7.26 7.90 2.73
C TYR A 232 -8.12 7.36 1.58
N GLY A 233 -9.46 7.42 1.72
CA GLY A 233 -10.40 6.93 0.71
C GLY A 233 -10.85 5.48 0.86
N TYR A 234 -10.30 4.72 1.81
CA TYR A 234 -10.67 3.35 2.10
C TYR A 234 -11.60 3.25 3.31
N ASN A 235 -12.50 2.27 3.30
CA ASN A 235 -13.44 2.08 4.42
C ASN A 235 -12.69 1.67 5.68
N MET A 236 -12.86 2.46 6.75
CA MET A 236 -12.31 2.21 8.08
C MET A 236 -13.43 1.97 9.08
N VAL A 237 -13.34 0.87 9.79
CA VAL A 237 -14.23 0.51 10.91
C VAL A 237 -13.44 0.59 12.20
N THR A 238 -14.05 1.15 13.24
CA THR A 238 -13.51 1.18 14.61
C THR A 238 -14.45 0.50 15.56
N GLY A 239 -13.91 -0.12 16.58
CA GLY A 239 -14.66 -0.74 17.67
C GLY A 239 -13.84 -0.80 18.93
N SER A 240 -14.49 -1.15 20.04
CA SER A 240 -13.88 -1.17 21.38
C SER A 240 -13.89 -2.55 22.06
N THR A 241 -14.59 -3.52 21.49
CA THR A 241 -14.74 -4.85 22.09
C THR A 241 -14.13 -5.94 21.21
N PRO A 242 -13.31 -6.85 21.76
CA PRO A 242 -12.85 -6.96 23.16
C PRO A 242 -11.80 -5.91 23.55
N ILE A 243 -11.23 -5.20 22.58
CA ILE A 243 -10.18 -4.19 22.75
C ILE A 243 -10.41 -3.12 21.68
N SER A 244 -10.00 -1.87 21.95
CA SER A 244 -10.05 -0.81 20.95
C SER A 244 -9.24 -1.19 19.71
N PHE A 245 -9.90 -1.19 18.55
CA PHE A 245 -9.30 -1.57 17.28
C PHE A 245 -9.70 -0.67 16.13
N LYS A 246 -8.94 -0.76 15.06
CA LYS A 246 -9.25 -0.20 13.75
C LYS A 246 -8.98 -1.25 12.68
N ILE A 247 -9.87 -1.34 11.69
CA ILE A 247 -9.62 -2.11 10.49
C ILE A 247 -9.94 -1.27 9.26
N VAL A 248 -9.01 -1.21 8.33
CA VAL A 248 -9.21 -0.59 7.02
C VAL A 248 -9.28 -1.69 5.98
N SER A 249 -10.37 -1.71 5.23
CA SER A 249 -10.61 -2.71 4.21
C SER A 249 -10.34 -2.16 2.82
N PRO A 250 -9.63 -2.88 1.96
CA PRO A 250 -9.57 -2.57 0.53
C PRO A 250 -10.94 -2.77 -0.09
N LEU A 251 -11.23 -2.08 -1.19
CA LEU A 251 -12.49 -2.26 -1.90
C LEU A 251 -12.65 -3.71 -2.40
N THR A 252 -11.59 -4.23 -3.00
CA THR A 252 -11.53 -5.59 -3.52
C THR A 252 -10.34 -6.30 -2.86
N PRO A 253 -10.59 -7.16 -1.86
CA PRO A 253 -9.51 -7.86 -1.17
C PRO A 253 -8.69 -8.75 -2.10
N ALA A 254 -7.40 -8.85 -1.85
CA ALA A 254 -6.56 -9.86 -2.48
C ALA A 254 -6.99 -11.27 -2.06
N LYS A 255 -6.71 -12.28 -2.89
CA LYS A 255 -7.04 -13.68 -2.61
C LYS A 255 -6.44 -14.11 -1.27
N GLY A 256 -7.25 -14.73 -0.42
CA GLY A 256 -6.85 -15.15 0.92
C GLY A 256 -6.92 -14.04 1.98
N LYS A 257 -7.36 -12.83 1.61
CA LYS A 257 -7.49 -11.66 2.51
C LYS A 257 -6.25 -11.41 3.36
N PRO A 258 -5.08 -11.23 2.76
CA PRO A 258 -3.85 -10.92 3.49
C PRO A 258 -3.98 -9.57 4.21
N TRP A 259 -3.19 -9.39 5.27
CA TRP A 259 -3.28 -8.20 6.11
C TRP A 259 -1.98 -7.83 6.80
N ILE A 260 -1.86 -6.54 7.11
CA ILE A 260 -0.79 -5.97 7.90
C ILE A 260 -1.32 -5.67 9.29
N TRP A 261 -0.66 -6.16 10.31
CA TRP A 261 -0.96 -5.82 11.71
C TRP A 261 -0.02 -4.74 12.19
N ARG A 262 -0.53 -3.52 12.15
CA ARG A 262 0.23 -2.35 12.55
C ARG A 262 0.21 -2.18 14.06
N ALA A 263 1.39 -2.12 14.67
CA ALA A 263 1.57 -1.87 16.08
C ALA A 263 1.89 -0.40 16.34
N ARG A 264 1.13 0.26 17.22
CA ARG A 264 1.34 1.66 17.65
C ARG A 264 1.28 2.70 16.50
N PHE A 265 1.24 3.95 16.84
CA PHE A 265 1.35 5.10 15.92
C PHE A 265 0.43 5.05 14.70
N TRP A 266 -0.86 4.79 14.95
CA TRP A 266 -1.87 4.77 13.88
C TRP A 266 -1.83 6.03 13.01
N GLY A 267 -1.75 5.86 11.70
CA GLY A 267 -1.75 6.95 10.72
C GLY A 267 -0.44 7.72 10.61
N HIS A 268 0.60 7.39 11.40
CA HIS A 268 1.92 7.99 11.27
C HIS A 268 2.68 7.34 10.11
N GLN A 269 3.17 8.14 9.13
CA GLN A 269 3.88 7.65 7.95
C GLN A 269 3.12 6.53 7.20
N PRO A 270 1.88 6.79 6.72
CA PRO A 270 0.94 5.76 6.27
C PRO A 270 1.20 5.27 4.84
N GLN A 271 2.28 5.68 4.17
CA GLN A 271 2.50 5.38 2.77
C GLN A 271 2.60 3.89 2.45
N PHE A 272 3.13 3.10 3.36
CA PHE A 272 3.14 1.65 3.24
C PHE A 272 1.72 1.07 3.38
N ASP A 273 0.97 1.50 4.39
CA ASP A 273 -0.42 1.08 4.59
C ASP A 273 -1.27 1.36 3.34
N ILE A 274 -1.12 2.57 2.77
CA ILE A 274 -1.86 2.98 1.57
C ILE A 274 -1.53 2.06 0.39
N GLN A 275 -0.25 1.80 0.13
CA GLN A 275 0.13 0.88 -0.95
C GLN A 275 -0.39 -0.55 -0.74
N MET A 276 -0.41 -1.04 0.50
CA MET A 276 -0.95 -2.37 0.78
C MET A 276 -2.47 -2.42 0.57
N LEU A 277 -3.20 -1.35 0.91
CA LEU A 277 -4.64 -1.23 0.61
C LEU A 277 -4.91 -1.23 -0.91
N GLU A 278 -4.11 -0.53 -1.71
CA GLU A 278 -4.17 -0.54 -3.18
C GLU A 278 -4.02 -1.95 -3.75
N LEU A 279 -3.15 -2.74 -3.11
CA LEU A 279 -2.87 -4.13 -3.47
C LEU A 279 -3.89 -5.12 -2.88
N GLY A 280 -4.93 -4.65 -2.19
CA GLY A 280 -6.01 -5.48 -1.68
C GLY A 280 -5.75 -6.10 -0.31
N TYR A 281 -4.79 -5.59 0.45
CA TYR A 281 -4.50 -6.02 1.81
C TYR A 281 -5.32 -5.22 2.83
N HIS A 282 -5.73 -5.84 3.92
CA HIS A 282 -6.32 -5.14 5.05
C HIS A 282 -5.23 -4.54 5.94
N ILE A 283 -5.53 -3.40 6.57
CA ILE A 283 -4.67 -2.83 7.60
C ILE A 283 -5.42 -2.90 8.93
N VAL A 284 -4.81 -3.51 9.91
CA VAL A 284 -5.43 -3.78 11.22
C VAL A 284 -4.59 -3.19 12.33
N TYR A 285 -5.23 -2.60 13.32
CA TYR A 285 -4.63 -2.06 14.53
C TYR A 285 -5.43 -2.50 15.76
N CYS A 286 -4.73 -2.85 16.81
CA CYS A 286 -5.30 -3.14 18.11
C CYS A 286 -4.48 -2.40 19.18
N ASP A 287 -5.17 -1.72 20.11
CA ASP A 287 -4.51 -0.83 21.05
C ASP A 287 -3.90 -1.57 22.23
N VAL A 288 -2.59 -1.62 22.28
CA VAL A 288 -1.78 -2.09 23.40
C VAL A 288 -0.63 -1.10 23.69
N ALA A 289 -0.89 0.17 23.41
CA ALA A 289 0.12 1.22 23.30
C ALA A 289 1.02 1.35 24.53
N ASP A 290 0.44 1.39 25.71
CA ASP A 290 1.15 1.68 26.96
C ASP A 290 1.51 0.39 27.73
N LEU A 291 1.41 -0.76 27.05
CA LEU A 291 1.79 -2.06 27.61
C LEU A 291 3.22 -2.50 27.20
N PHE A 292 3.93 -1.75 26.38
CA PHE A 292 5.34 -1.98 26.01
C PHE A 292 5.69 -3.42 25.62
N GLY A 293 4.76 -4.13 24.97
CA GLY A 293 4.95 -5.52 24.56
C GLY A 293 5.02 -6.52 25.74
N SER A 294 4.55 -6.15 26.93
CA SER A 294 4.48 -7.00 28.12
C SER A 294 3.64 -8.27 27.87
N PRO A 295 3.69 -9.27 28.76
CA PRO A 295 2.82 -10.45 28.68
C PRO A 295 1.34 -10.11 28.54
N GLU A 296 0.87 -9.04 29.20
CA GLU A 296 -0.50 -8.57 29.06
C GLU A 296 -0.79 -8.03 27.65
N ALA A 297 0.17 -7.33 27.01
CA ALA A 297 0.03 -6.90 25.62
C ALA A 297 -0.09 -8.11 24.67
N VAL A 298 0.73 -9.13 24.87
CA VAL A 298 0.69 -10.37 24.07
C VAL A 298 -0.66 -11.07 24.24
N LYS A 299 -1.16 -11.21 25.46
CA LYS A 299 -2.47 -11.80 25.76
C LYS A 299 -3.62 -11.05 25.08
N ARG A 300 -3.57 -9.72 25.07
CA ARG A 300 -4.57 -8.90 24.38
C ARG A 300 -4.52 -9.11 22.86
N TRP A 301 -3.33 -9.19 22.30
CA TRP A 301 -3.17 -9.49 20.89
C TRP A 301 -3.64 -10.90 20.54
N ASP A 302 -3.42 -11.91 21.39
CA ASP A 302 -3.95 -13.27 21.21
C ASP A 302 -5.49 -13.28 21.16
N SER A 303 -6.13 -12.57 22.08
CA SER A 303 -7.59 -12.43 22.09
C SER A 303 -8.10 -11.74 20.82
N PHE A 304 -7.46 -10.66 20.42
CA PHE A 304 -7.84 -9.92 19.21
C PHE A 304 -7.55 -10.71 17.91
N TYR A 305 -6.47 -11.49 17.88
CA TYR A 305 -6.18 -12.39 16.76
C TYR A 305 -7.35 -13.35 16.50
N SER A 306 -7.96 -13.92 17.52
CA SER A 306 -9.13 -14.79 17.37
C SER A 306 -10.27 -14.06 16.64
N THR A 307 -10.51 -12.81 16.98
CA THR A 307 -11.49 -11.96 16.29
C THR A 307 -11.14 -11.76 14.79
N THR A 308 -9.85 -11.57 14.47
CA THR A 308 -9.43 -11.41 13.06
C THR A 308 -9.68 -12.69 12.24
N GLN A 309 -9.63 -13.86 12.86
CA GLN A 309 -9.93 -15.14 12.21
C GLN A 309 -11.44 -15.31 11.96
N GLU A 310 -12.29 -14.84 12.88
CA GLU A 310 -13.74 -14.79 12.65
C GLU A 310 -14.09 -13.88 11.46
N TRP A 311 -13.29 -12.84 11.19
CA TRP A 311 -13.44 -11.99 10.01
C TRP A 311 -12.97 -12.65 8.73
N GLY A 312 -12.36 -13.83 8.84
CA GLY A 312 -11.83 -14.60 7.71
C GLY A 312 -10.61 -13.95 7.08
N LEU A 313 -9.81 -13.19 7.85
CA LEU A 313 -8.50 -12.71 7.42
C LEU A 313 -7.52 -13.87 7.31
N HIS A 314 -6.45 -13.68 6.53
CA HIS A 314 -5.39 -14.68 6.40
C HIS A 314 -4.85 -15.10 7.78
N PRO A 315 -4.58 -16.39 8.04
CA PRO A 315 -4.14 -16.86 9.36
C PRO A 315 -2.78 -16.30 9.79
N LYS A 316 -1.99 -15.78 8.87
CA LYS A 316 -0.67 -15.21 9.17
C LYS A 316 -0.61 -13.76 8.71
N PRO A 317 -0.62 -12.75 9.61
CA PRO A 317 -0.32 -11.35 9.27
C PRO A 317 1.15 -11.11 9.01
N VAL A 318 1.44 -10.04 8.27
CA VAL A 318 2.73 -9.36 8.38
C VAL A 318 2.61 -8.32 9.50
N LEU A 319 3.53 -8.38 10.46
CA LEU A 319 3.56 -7.46 11.60
C LEU A 319 4.40 -6.24 11.26
N GLU A 320 3.86 -5.05 11.49
CA GLU A 320 4.57 -3.77 11.29
C GLU A 320 4.72 -3.03 12.61
N GLY A 321 5.94 -2.68 12.99
CA GLY A 321 6.21 -1.91 14.20
C GLY A 321 7.28 -0.85 14.01
N MET A 322 6.95 0.37 14.43
CA MET A 322 7.88 1.50 14.48
C MET A 322 8.25 1.77 15.93
N SER A 323 9.51 2.15 16.20
CA SER A 323 9.95 2.55 17.53
C SER A 323 9.52 1.51 18.62
N ARG A 324 8.85 1.92 19.68
CA ARG A 324 8.34 1.02 20.73
C ARG A 324 7.31 -0.01 20.25
N GLY A 325 6.73 0.17 19.06
CA GLY A 325 5.93 -0.87 18.41
C GLY A 325 6.74 -2.14 18.11
N GLY A 326 8.06 -2.03 18.05
CA GLY A 326 8.98 -3.16 17.92
C GLY A 326 8.83 -4.19 19.03
N LEU A 327 8.56 -3.77 20.27
CA LEU A 327 8.43 -4.67 21.42
C LEU A 327 7.26 -5.66 21.23
N ILE A 328 6.07 -5.18 20.88
CA ILE A 328 4.91 -6.06 20.77
C ILE A 328 4.98 -6.97 19.54
N ILE A 329 5.43 -6.48 18.37
CA ILE A 329 5.50 -7.32 17.18
C ILE A 329 6.45 -8.50 17.36
N HIS A 330 7.60 -8.29 18.01
CA HIS A 330 8.55 -9.35 18.28
C HIS A 330 8.09 -10.28 19.40
N ASN A 331 7.59 -9.74 20.53
CA ASN A 331 7.14 -10.56 21.65
C ASN A 331 5.93 -11.43 21.27
N TRP A 332 5.00 -10.89 20.45
CA TRP A 332 3.89 -11.69 19.94
C TRP A 332 4.34 -12.77 18.95
N ALA A 333 5.27 -12.43 18.05
CA ALA A 333 5.86 -13.39 17.11
C ALA A 333 6.61 -14.52 17.84
N LEU A 334 7.34 -14.19 18.90
CA LEU A 334 8.04 -15.17 19.74
C LEU A 334 7.09 -16.12 20.48
N SER A 335 5.90 -15.64 20.83
CA SER A 335 4.86 -16.45 21.49
C SER A 335 3.99 -17.22 20.49
N ASN A 336 3.92 -16.77 19.23
CA ASN A 336 3.03 -17.29 18.18
C ASN A 336 3.76 -17.45 16.84
N PRO A 337 4.90 -18.15 16.78
CA PRO A 337 5.74 -18.18 15.58
C PRO A 337 5.02 -18.73 14.36
N ASP A 338 4.12 -19.67 14.53
CA ASP A 338 3.35 -20.29 13.42
C ASP A 338 2.25 -19.36 12.85
N LYS A 339 1.95 -18.26 13.53
CA LYS A 339 0.92 -17.30 13.14
C LYS A 339 1.48 -16.05 12.44
N VAL A 340 2.75 -16.01 12.06
CA VAL A 340 3.41 -14.83 11.49
C VAL A 340 3.84 -15.10 10.06
N ALA A 341 3.50 -14.21 9.12
CA ALA A 341 4.00 -14.26 7.74
C ALA A 341 5.36 -13.56 7.60
N GLY A 342 5.60 -12.50 8.37
CA GLY A 342 6.85 -11.75 8.39
C GLY A 342 6.79 -10.57 9.36
N ILE A 343 7.93 -9.97 9.64
CA ILE A 343 8.07 -8.82 10.54
C ILE A 343 8.74 -7.67 9.82
N ILE A 344 8.17 -6.48 9.92
CA ILE A 344 8.72 -5.20 9.44
C ILE A 344 8.96 -4.32 10.68
N GLY A 345 10.23 -4.09 10.97
CA GLY A 345 10.65 -3.25 12.09
C GLY A 345 11.33 -1.96 11.63
N ASP A 346 10.90 -0.80 12.12
CA ASP A 346 11.50 0.48 11.78
C ASP A 346 11.99 1.22 13.02
N ASN A 347 13.31 1.32 13.17
CA ASN A 347 13.97 1.88 14.35
C ASN A 347 13.38 1.30 15.65
N CYS A 348 13.19 -0.02 15.65
CA CYS A 348 12.50 -0.73 16.72
C CYS A 348 13.25 -0.69 18.04
N VAL A 349 12.49 -0.47 19.12
CA VAL A 349 12.92 -0.86 20.47
C VAL A 349 12.90 -2.38 20.55
N MET A 350 14.06 -2.94 20.93
CA MET A 350 14.28 -4.37 21.10
C MET A 350 14.63 -4.75 22.53
N ASP A 351 14.97 -3.75 23.36
CA ASP A 351 15.29 -3.89 24.78
C ASP A 351 14.70 -2.73 25.59
N ILE A 352 13.82 -3.06 26.54
CA ILE A 352 13.24 -2.06 27.44
C ILE A 352 14.29 -1.36 28.32
N LYS A 353 15.45 -1.97 28.51
CA LYS A 353 16.58 -1.40 29.27
C LYS A 353 17.27 -0.27 28.50
N SER A 354 17.34 -0.37 27.17
CA SER A 354 17.80 0.72 26.32
C SER A 354 16.76 1.84 26.24
N TRP A 355 15.53 1.49 25.86
CA TRP A 355 14.40 2.41 25.86
C TRP A 355 13.13 1.67 26.32
N PRO A 356 12.33 2.18 27.24
CA PRO A 356 12.36 3.54 27.78
C PRO A 356 13.27 3.77 29.00
N ALA A 357 13.93 2.74 29.56
CA ALA A 357 14.67 2.90 30.82
C ALA A 357 15.88 3.85 30.74
N GLY A 358 16.59 3.86 29.61
CA GLY A 358 17.80 4.68 29.44
C GLY A 358 18.99 4.22 30.31
N PHE A 359 19.09 2.89 30.54
CA PHE A 359 20.18 2.35 31.37
C PHE A 359 21.52 2.25 30.62
N SER A 360 21.56 2.60 29.34
CA SER A 360 22.76 2.55 28.50
C SER A 360 22.97 3.86 27.74
N LYS A 361 23.17 3.83 26.40
CA LYS A 361 23.50 5.03 25.62
C LYS A 361 22.30 5.91 25.27
N GLY A 362 21.10 5.34 25.22
CA GLY A 362 19.86 6.05 24.94
C GLY A 362 19.46 6.97 26.09
N ALA A 363 18.86 8.12 25.78
CA ALA A 363 18.42 9.07 26.78
C ALA A 363 17.29 8.57 27.70
N GLY A 364 16.59 7.50 27.26
CA GLY A 364 15.41 7.01 27.94
C GLY A 364 14.24 7.99 27.95
N SER A 365 13.23 7.68 28.75
CA SER A 365 12.03 8.51 28.96
C SER A 365 11.44 8.18 30.34
N PRO A 366 11.67 8.99 31.37
CA PRO A 366 11.27 8.67 32.75
C PRO A 366 9.78 8.32 32.90
N GLY A 367 8.88 9.12 32.31
CA GLY A 367 7.43 8.84 32.34
C GLY A 367 7.04 7.55 31.61
N ALA A 368 7.65 7.29 30.46
CA ALA A 368 7.44 6.05 29.73
C ALA A 368 8.03 4.85 30.47
N TRP A 369 9.13 5.05 31.20
CA TRP A 369 9.74 3.99 32.03
C TRP A 369 8.86 3.57 33.20
N GLU A 370 8.27 4.51 33.93
CA GLU A 370 7.31 4.20 35.00
C GLU A 370 6.10 3.40 34.45
N THR A 371 5.57 3.82 33.29
CA THR A 371 4.47 3.09 32.66
C THR A 371 4.92 1.68 32.23
N CYS A 372 6.13 1.53 31.71
CA CYS A 372 6.72 0.24 31.32
C CYS A 372 6.89 -0.67 32.53
N LYS A 373 7.47 -0.18 33.64
CA LYS A 373 7.61 -0.96 34.86
C LYS A 373 6.25 -1.49 35.35
N ASN A 374 5.24 -0.63 35.37
CA ASN A 374 3.88 -1.04 35.75
C ASN A 374 3.32 -2.12 34.84
N ALA A 375 3.51 -1.99 33.51
CA ALA A 375 3.05 -2.96 32.52
C ALA A 375 3.70 -4.34 32.66
N TYR A 376 4.96 -4.39 33.09
CA TYR A 376 5.71 -5.64 33.37
C TYR A 376 5.58 -6.12 34.84
N GLY A 377 5.07 -5.29 35.73
CA GLY A 377 4.96 -5.60 37.17
C GLY A 377 6.29 -5.50 37.92
N PHE A 378 7.32 -4.85 37.38
CA PHE A 378 8.60 -4.66 38.06
C PHE A 378 8.46 -3.77 39.30
N LYS A 379 9.06 -4.20 40.41
CA LYS A 379 9.04 -3.48 41.68
C LYS A 379 10.18 -2.46 41.81
N SER A 380 11.23 -2.61 41.01
CA SER A 380 12.41 -1.73 41.05
C SER A 380 13.17 -1.75 39.74
N ASP A 381 14.03 -0.76 39.54
CA ASP A 381 14.98 -0.72 38.42
C ASP A 381 16.01 -1.85 38.53
N ALA A 382 16.35 -2.30 39.74
CA ALA A 382 17.25 -3.42 39.93
C ALA A 382 16.68 -4.72 39.40
N GLU A 383 15.41 -4.99 39.63
CA GLU A 383 14.68 -6.13 39.06
C GLU A 383 14.62 -6.04 37.53
N ALA A 384 14.25 -4.89 36.99
CA ALA A 384 14.15 -4.69 35.54
C ALA A 384 15.50 -4.87 34.82
N LYS A 385 16.62 -4.51 35.45
CA LYS A 385 17.97 -4.71 34.89
C LYS A 385 18.32 -6.16 34.67
N THR A 386 17.76 -7.08 35.45
CA THR A 386 17.98 -8.52 35.35
C THR A 386 17.04 -9.21 34.36
N PHE A 387 16.11 -8.47 33.76
CA PHE A 387 15.17 -9.03 32.76
C PHE A 387 15.84 -9.44 31.49
N LEU A 388 15.72 -10.73 31.12
CA LEU A 388 16.35 -11.37 29.94
C LEU A 388 15.33 -11.93 28.96
N GLN A 389 14.13 -11.31 28.88
CA GLN A 389 13.06 -11.73 28.00
C GLN A 389 12.69 -10.65 26.97
N ASN A 390 13.61 -9.71 26.73
CA ASN A 390 13.43 -8.73 25.66
C ASN A 390 13.49 -9.42 24.28
N PRO A 391 12.93 -8.81 23.25
CA PRO A 391 13.12 -9.32 21.89
C PRO A 391 14.57 -9.60 21.53
N ILE A 392 15.49 -8.71 21.90
CA ILE A 392 16.94 -8.84 21.60
C ILE A 392 17.57 -10.06 22.24
N ASP A 393 17.05 -10.50 23.39
CA ASP A 393 17.57 -11.66 24.14
C ASP A 393 17.14 -13.01 23.52
N ARG A 394 16.16 -13.01 22.59
CA ARG A 394 15.47 -14.22 22.09
C ARG A 394 15.40 -14.33 20.57
N LEU A 395 16.26 -13.63 19.84
CA LEU A 395 16.22 -13.57 18.37
C LEU A 395 16.44 -14.95 17.72
N GLU A 396 17.18 -15.85 18.36
CA GLU A 396 17.38 -17.21 17.88
C GLU A 396 16.06 -17.98 17.67
N ASN A 397 15.02 -17.68 18.46
CA ASN A 397 13.73 -18.33 18.32
C ASN A 397 12.98 -17.84 17.07
N ILE A 398 13.15 -16.57 16.68
CA ILE A 398 12.65 -16.05 15.40
C ILE A 398 13.37 -16.73 14.23
N GLN A 399 14.68 -16.91 14.33
CA GLN A 399 15.48 -17.61 13.35
C GLN A 399 15.07 -19.09 13.23
N LYS A 400 14.90 -19.81 14.37
CA LYS A 400 14.43 -21.20 14.39
C LYS A 400 13.04 -21.36 13.76
N ALA A 401 12.17 -20.37 13.95
CA ALA A 401 10.84 -20.35 13.37
C ALA A 401 10.80 -19.93 11.88
N ASN A 402 11.96 -19.60 11.31
CA ASN A 402 12.13 -19.19 9.90
C ASN A 402 11.23 -18.01 9.49
N ILE A 403 11.02 -17.02 10.39
CA ILE A 403 10.18 -15.86 10.14
C ILE A 403 10.94 -14.82 9.31
N PRO A 404 10.45 -14.39 8.12
CA PRO A 404 11.07 -13.32 7.36
C PRO A 404 11.12 -12.00 8.14
N LEU A 405 12.26 -11.30 8.08
CA LEU A 405 12.50 -10.04 8.77
C LEU A 405 12.93 -8.94 7.78
N LEU A 406 12.34 -7.77 7.94
CA LEU A 406 12.82 -6.53 7.33
C LEU A 406 13.05 -5.49 8.41
N TYR A 407 14.28 -5.01 8.53
CA TYR A 407 14.60 -3.89 9.42
C TYR A 407 14.98 -2.65 8.63
N LEU A 408 14.33 -1.51 8.97
CA LEU A 408 14.71 -0.18 8.55
C LEU A 408 15.49 0.46 9.70
N ILE A 409 16.75 0.82 9.48
CA ILE A 409 17.66 1.23 10.55
C ILE A 409 18.26 2.61 10.24
N SER A 410 17.97 3.58 11.09
CA SER A 410 18.58 4.91 11.05
C SER A 410 19.90 4.92 11.81
N THR A 411 21.01 5.25 11.13
CA THR A 411 22.34 5.19 11.76
C THR A 411 22.64 6.33 12.73
N GLY A 412 21.87 7.41 12.68
CA GLY A 412 22.01 8.57 13.58
C GLY A 412 20.94 8.63 14.68
N ASP A 413 20.22 7.51 14.94
CA ASP A 413 19.20 7.46 15.98
C ASP A 413 19.80 7.55 17.38
N LYS A 414 19.50 8.65 18.08
CA LYS A 414 19.93 8.90 19.47
C LYS A 414 18.84 8.63 20.51
N ILE A 415 17.60 8.40 20.05
CA ILE A 415 16.45 8.10 20.94
C ILE A 415 16.39 6.61 21.21
N VAL A 416 16.43 5.81 20.15
CA VAL A 416 16.50 4.35 20.17
C VAL A 416 17.79 3.92 19.46
N PRO A 417 18.95 3.94 20.14
CA PRO A 417 20.24 3.69 19.51
C PRO A 417 20.26 2.36 18.79
N ALA A 418 20.58 2.40 17.50
CA ALA A 418 20.60 1.19 16.66
C ALA A 418 21.54 0.12 17.23
N ALA A 419 22.68 0.53 17.80
CA ALA A 419 23.67 -0.37 18.39
C ALA A 419 23.19 -1.14 19.64
N GLU A 420 22.04 -0.79 20.18
CA GLU A 420 21.42 -1.47 21.34
C GLU A 420 20.10 -2.15 20.99
N ASN A 421 19.58 -1.88 19.80
CA ASN A 421 18.25 -2.30 19.36
C ASN A 421 18.30 -2.96 17.97
N SER A 422 17.60 -2.42 16.99
CA SER A 422 17.48 -3.04 15.66
C SER A 422 18.80 -3.25 14.92
N GLY A 423 19.81 -2.42 15.13
CA GLY A 423 21.14 -2.62 14.57
C GLY A 423 21.90 -3.78 15.21
N LEU A 424 21.81 -3.89 16.56
CA LEU A 424 22.35 -5.04 17.28
C LEU A 424 21.64 -6.34 16.85
N ALA A 425 20.31 -6.28 16.71
CA ALA A 425 19.52 -7.42 16.22
C ALA A 425 19.97 -7.85 14.80
N ALA A 426 20.19 -6.88 13.90
CA ALA A 426 20.68 -7.16 12.55
C ALA A 426 22.08 -7.78 12.56
N GLU A 427 22.98 -7.35 13.45
CA GLU A 427 24.32 -7.94 13.59
C GLU A 427 24.26 -9.38 14.15
N GLN A 428 23.43 -9.62 15.16
CA GLN A 428 23.23 -10.99 15.69
C GLN A 428 22.65 -11.95 14.64
N LEU A 429 21.80 -11.44 13.75
CA LEU A 429 21.13 -12.20 12.69
C LEU A 429 21.82 -12.09 11.32
N LYS A 430 23.05 -11.59 11.22
CA LYS A 430 23.71 -11.28 9.94
C LYS A 430 23.84 -12.49 8.98
N THR A 431 23.84 -13.70 9.49
CA THR A 431 23.87 -14.95 8.71
C THR A 431 22.47 -15.52 8.44
N TYR A 432 21.41 -14.86 8.94
CA TYR A 432 20.06 -15.35 8.77
C TYR A 432 19.53 -15.03 7.37
N PRO A 433 19.24 -16.04 6.49
CA PRO A 433 18.89 -15.80 5.10
C PRO A 433 17.58 -15.02 4.90
N GLN A 434 16.69 -15.04 5.89
CA GLN A 434 15.41 -14.35 5.82
C GLN A 434 15.47 -12.91 6.36
N LEU A 435 16.65 -12.43 6.78
CA LEU A 435 16.84 -11.03 7.17
C LEU A 435 17.12 -10.16 5.96
N LYS A 436 16.37 -9.08 5.83
CA LYS A 436 16.66 -7.93 4.96
C LYS A 436 16.85 -6.68 5.81
N VAL A 437 17.87 -5.89 5.51
CA VAL A 437 18.14 -4.61 6.17
C VAL A 437 18.12 -3.49 5.14
N ILE A 438 17.42 -2.41 5.48
CA ILE A 438 17.45 -1.14 4.74
C ILE A 438 18.00 -0.07 5.69
N THR A 439 19.20 0.40 5.41
CA THR A 439 19.84 1.43 6.19
C THR A 439 19.39 2.82 5.73
N LYS A 440 19.13 3.72 6.68
CA LYS A 440 18.84 5.15 6.47
C LYS A 440 20.05 5.96 6.98
N PRO A 441 21.08 6.19 6.15
CA PRO A 441 22.34 6.79 6.60
C PRO A 441 22.14 8.20 7.16
N GLY A 442 22.73 8.48 8.33
CA GLY A 442 22.70 9.80 8.98
C GLY A 442 21.33 10.28 9.47
N LYS A 443 20.26 9.50 9.24
CA LYS A 443 18.93 9.85 9.77
C LYS A 443 18.86 9.57 11.27
N GLY A 444 18.11 10.43 11.97
CA GLY A 444 17.74 10.22 13.37
C GLY A 444 16.58 9.26 13.54
N HIS A 445 15.93 9.30 14.72
CA HIS A 445 14.77 8.46 15.01
C HIS A 445 13.61 8.68 14.01
N HIS A 446 13.43 9.89 13.55
CA HIS A 446 12.48 10.29 12.52
C HIS A 446 13.19 10.78 11.24
N PRO A 447 12.53 10.68 10.06
CA PRO A 447 11.23 10.07 9.83
C PRO A 447 11.30 8.53 9.82
N HIS A 448 10.21 7.90 10.26
CA HIS A 448 9.97 6.49 10.02
C HIS A 448 9.57 6.22 8.57
N SER A 449 9.51 4.92 8.20
CA SER A 449 9.19 4.43 6.86
C SER A 449 10.19 4.93 5.80
N LEU A 450 9.83 4.79 4.54
CA LEU A 450 10.54 5.33 3.39
C LEU A 450 9.63 6.31 2.65
N PRO A 451 10.17 7.37 2.03
CA PRO A 451 9.35 8.25 1.20
C PRO A 451 8.54 7.48 0.14
N ASN A 452 9.17 6.53 -0.55
CA ASN A 452 8.49 5.51 -1.35
C ASN A 452 8.61 4.15 -0.65
N PRO A 453 7.50 3.54 -0.23
CA PRO A 453 7.51 2.30 0.52
C PRO A 453 7.68 1.05 -0.35
N ALA A 454 7.89 1.17 -1.66
CA ALA A 454 7.98 0.02 -2.57
C ALA A 454 8.90 -1.12 -2.06
N PRO A 455 10.10 -0.86 -1.49
CA PRO A 455 10.93 -1.94 -0.95
C PRO A 455 10.30 -2.68 0.24
N ILE A 456 9.48 -1.98 1.04
CA ILE A 456 8.72 -2.55 2.17
C ILE A 456 7.55 -3.37 1.63
N THR A 457 6.83 -2.80 0.64
CA THR A 457 5.72 -3.45 -0.06
C THR A 457 6.17 -4.74 -0.73
N GLU A 458 7.32 -4.73 -1.39
CA GLU A 458 7.91 -5.93 -2.03
C GLU A 458 8.22 -7.02 -1.01
N PHE A 459 8.75 -6.65 0.16
CA PHE A 459 8.96 -7.61 1.23
C PHE A 459 7.64 -8.22 1.71
N ALA A 460 6.62 -7.39 1.97
CA ALA A 460 5.31 -7.88 2.42
C ALA A 460 4.65 -8.81 1.38
N LEU A 461 4.74 -8.49 0.08
CA LEU A 461 4.24 -9.35 -1.00
C LEU A 461 4.93 -10.72 -1.00
N LYS A 462 6.26 -10.76 -0.85
CA LYS A 462 7.03 -12.01 -0.78
C LYS A 462 6.63 -12.88 0.41
N CYS A 463 6.29 -12.29 1.55
CA CYS A 463 5.79 -13.04 2.72
C CYS A 463 4.52 -13.84 2.42
N TYR A 464 3.76 -13.46 1.41
CA TYR A 464 2.56 -14.17 0.94
C TYR A 464 2.75 -14.93 -0.38
N GLY A 465 4.00 -15.09 -0.83
CA GLY A 465 4.32 -15.86 -2.04
C GLY A 465 4.02 -15.16 -3.35
N PHE A 466 3.76 -13.84 -3.34
CA PHE A 466 3.62 -13.08 -4.58
C PHE A 466 4.99 -12.72 -5.15
N SER A 467 5.22 -13.10 -6.42
CA SER A 467 6.42 -12.70 -7.14
C SER A 467 6.37 -11.20 -7.46
N VAL A 468 7.49 -10.53 -7.23
CA VAL A 468 7.67 -9.11 -7.55
C VAL A 468 8.62 -9.06 -8.74
N ASN A 469 8.05 -9.12 -9.94
CA ASN A 469 8.81 -8.91 -11.19
C ASN A 469 8.84 -7.43 -11.56
#